data_4b02cc46fc29a84b1cb00bd62373dc79
#
_entry.id   4b02cc46fc29a84b1cb00bd62373dc79
#
_cell.length_a   1.000
_cell.length_b   1.000
_cell.length_c   1.000
_cell.angle_alpha   90.00
_cell.angle_beta   90.00
_cell.angle_gamma   90.00
#
_symmetry.space_group_name_H-M   'P 1'
#
loop_
_entity.id
_entity.type
_entity.pdbx_description
1 polymer ?
#
loop_
_entity_poly.entity_id
_entity_poly.type
_entity_poly.pdbx_seq_one_letter_code
_entity_poly.pdbx_strand_id
1 'polypeptide(L)'
;YPANSHSISPIIAMITVNATAALFRVYSPITLSQEWPKISRFLFMIFVTWFGTSVNSYFVASFFIHNTLKRAGNIFLSCTGVSDIAMTSVVTSVSAVVILSGQWDNPEVCKALHFIGLSSTYSFGIFFTFVAVENYYRISRSPDEYADFLSMPIGLICILIFGGSIGLAGVGVYMDLEYDYCGRMHYGNFLYRVATTILVQVLPSILTLLFLIIATVLIQRRARCFAHYRRSQLYESDLSITVINITVYLSFLLSWAPYVTIVYIYPESSDAAVYNMMAVGVFRSCLTSSLYGIFNRDFRESYGRIFNYFCCKNPLSSSFSHRHRRTGTYKRALGEVRVHIMHQAVTPSNRRISYWRETRDL
;
A
#
# COMPACT_ATOMS: atom_id res chain seq x y z
N TYR A 1 -23.27 -21.31 70.77
CA TYR A 1 -23.76 -20.67 69.53
C TYR A 1 -22.70 -20.94 68.41
N PRO A 2 -23.08 -21.67 67.36
CA PRO A 2 -22.14 -21.86 66.23
C PRO A 2 -22.25 -20.71 65.27
N ALA A 3 -21.11 -20.22 64.84
CA ALA A 3 -20.97 -19.23 63.81
C ALA A 3 -21.41 -19.78 62.42
N ASN A 4 -22.39 -19.13 61.80
CA ASN A 4 -22.82 -19.40 60.44
C ASN A 4 -21.69 -19.02 59.47
N SER A 5 -21.01 -20.01 58.91
CA SER A 5 -20.18 -19.85 57.73
C SER A 5 -21.10 -19.67 56.52
N HIS A 6 -21.22 -18.44 56.01
CA HIS A 6 -21.85 -18.18 54.74
C HIS A 6 -21.06 -18.90 53.64
N SER A 7 -21.57 -20.05 53.22
CA SER A 7 -21.11 -20.73 52.02
C SER A 7 -21.49 -19.86 50.83
N ILE A 8 -20.52 -19.17 50.28
CA ILE A 8 -20.66 -18.45 48.99
C ILE A 8 -21.09 -19.49 47.95
N SER A 9 -22.24 -19.31 47.35
CA SER A 9 -22.80 -20.22 46.36
C SER A 9 -21.75 -20.50 45.28
N PRO A 10 -21.53 -21.79 44.93
CA PRO A 10 -20.54 -22.15 43.88
C PRO A 10 -20.81 -21.48 42.53
N ILE A 11 -22.06 -21.05 42.31
CA ILE A 11 -22.45 -20.29 41.12
C ILE A 11 -21.82 -18.89 41.13
N ILE A 12 -21.79 -18.19 42.29
CA ILE A 12 -21.17 -16.86 42.41
C ILE A 12 -19.66 -16.96 42.26
N ALA A 13 -19.03 -18.00 42.81
CA ALA A 13 -17.62 -18.26 42.64
C ALA A 13 -17.29 -18.56 41.16
N MET A 14 -18.11 -19.31 40.45
CA MET A 14 -17.94 -19.63 39.03
C MET A 14 -18.15 -18.40 38.11
N ILE A 15 -19.10 -17.53 38.46
CA ILE A 15 -19.33 -16.26 37.74
C ILE A 15 -18.18 -15.28 37.98
N THR A 16 -17.68 -15.17 39.19
CA THR A 16 -16.53 -14.30 39.49
C THR A 16 -15.23 -14.82 38.86
N VAL A 17 -15.00 -16.13 38.84
CA VAL A 17 -13.81 -16.72 38.16
C VAL A 17 -13.90 -16.54 36.66
N ASN A 18 -15.09 -16.70 36.06
CA ASN A 18 -15.28 -16.45 34.64
C ASN A 18 -15.20 -14.95 34.31
N ALA A 19 -15.70 -14.05 35.14
CA ALA A 19 -15.59 -12.62 34.96
C ALA A 19 -14.12 -12.11 35.10
N THR A 20 -13.39 -12.64 36.08
CA THR A 20 -11.95 -12.33 36.23
C THR A 20 -11.11 -12.94 35.10
N ALA A 21 -11.42 -14.15 34.64
CA ALA A 21 -10.76 -14.76 33.49
C ALA A 21 -11.06 -14.01 32.18
N ALA A 22 -12.26 -13.45 32.03
CA ALA A 22 -12.61 -12.59 30.90
C ALA A 22 -11.89 -11.23 30.94
N LEU A 23 -11.64 -10.68 32.14
CA LEU A 23 -10.95 -9.39 32.31
C LEU A 23 -9.45 -9.45 31.96
N PHE A 24 -8.84 -10.66 31.94
CA PHE A 24 -7.43 -10.86 31.66
C PHE A 24 -7.12 -11.33 30.23
N ARG A 25 -8.09 -11.44 29.34
CA ARG A 25 -7.88 -11.87 27.95
C ARG A 25 -7.95 -10.73 26.95
N VAL A 26 -7.13 -9.70 27.12
CA VAL A 26 -6.88 -8.72 26.07
C VAL A 26 -5.73 -9.24 25.21
N TYR A 27 -6.03 -10.08 24.25
CA TYR A 27 -5.03 -10.67 23.36
C TYR A 27 -5.21 -10.17 21.93
N SER A 28 -4.19 -9.50 21.39
CA SER A 28 -4.12 -9.30 19.96
C SER A 28 -3.91 -10.63 19.25
N PRO A 29 -4.74 -11.03 18.27
CA PRO A 29 -4.55 -12.28 17.52
C PRO A 29 -3.17 -12.37 16.83
N ILE A 30 -2.57 -11.25 16.48
CA ILE A 30 -1.22 -11.22 15.87
C ILE A 30 -0.15 -11.69 16.86
N THR A 31 -0.30 -11.37 18.15
CA THR A 31 0.79 -11.49 19.10
C THR A 31 0.68 -12.72 20.00
N LEU A 32 -0.52 -13.24 20.22
CA LEU A 32 -0.78 -14.14 21.36
C LEU A 32 -1.51 -15.45 21.04
N SER A 33 -1.61 -15.85 19.77
CA SER A 33 -2.09 -17.20 19.45
C SER A 33 -1.15 -18.26 20.05
N GLN A 34 -1.70 -19.19 20.85
CA GLN A 34 -0.93 -20.21 21.53
C GLN A 34 -0.49 -21.35 20.59
N GLU A 35 -1.15 -21.50 19.44
CA GLU A 35 -0.91 -22.59 18.49
C GLU A 35 0.37 -22.37 17.64
N TRP A 36 0.85 -21.14 17.56
CA TRP A 36 2.12 -20.85 16.87
C TRP A 36 3.29 -20.78 17.84
N PRO A 37 4.44 -21.37 17.51
CA PRO A 37 5.65 -21.20 18.30
C PRO A 37 6.02 -19.71 18.43
N LYS A 38 6.25 -19.24 19.64
CA LYS A 38 6.59 -17.84 19.95
C LYS A 38 7.76 -17.31 19.11
N ILE A 39 8.77 -18.14 18.90
CA ILE A 39 9.98 -17.78 18.11
C ILE A 39 9.63 -17.52 16.64
N SER A 40 8.85 -18.37 16.00
CA SER A 40 8.52 -18.18 14.57
C SER A 40 7.65 -16.96 14.35
N ARG A 41 6.73 -16.66 15.26
CA ARG A 41 5.94 -15.40 15.22
C ARG A 41 6.83 -14.17 15.35
N PHE A 42 7.75 -14.18 16.29
CA PHE A 42 8.70 -13.11 16.50
C PHE A 42 9.59 -12.90 15.27
N LEU A 43 10.18 -13.98 14.73
CA LEU A 43 11.03 -13.90 13.54
C LEU A 43 10.26 -13.38 12.31
N PHE A 44 9.01 -13.81 12.14
CA PHE A 44 8.14 -13.29 11.08
C PHE A 44 7.94 -11.79 11.22
N MET A 45 7.58 -11.28 12.41
CA MET A 45 7.37 -9.85 12.64
C MET A 45 8.65 -9.04 12.45
N ILE A 46 9.80 -9.53 12.92
CA ILE A 46 11.09 -8.88 12.68
C ILE A 46 11.43 -8.84 11.17
N PHE A 47 11.19 -9.93 10.46
CA PHE A 47 11.40 -9.96 9.02
C PHE A 47 10.53 -8.93 8.30
N VAL A 48 9.23 -8.88 8.59
CA VAL A 48 8.31 -7.90 7.99
C VAL A 48 8.71 -6.47 8.35
N THR A 49 9.11 -6.23 9.60
CA THR A 49 9.59 -4.92 10.05
C THR A 49 10.82 -4.48 9.26
N TRP A 50 11.86 -5.28 9.26
CA TRP A 50 13.13 -4.92 8.64
C TRP A 50 13.02 -4.84 7.11
N PHE A 51 12.54 -5.90 6.49
CA PHE A 51 12.40 -5.98 5.04
C PHE A 51 11.36 -4.98 4.51
N GLY A 52 10.16 -4.97 5.11
CA GLY A 52 9.09 -4.10 4.69
C GLY A 52 9.43 -2.62 4.84
N THR A 53 9.97 -2.21 5.99
CA THR A 53 10.38 -0.81 6.20
C THR A 53 11.48 -0.39 5.22
N SER A 54 12.46 -1.27 4.97
CA SER A 54 13.55 -0.98 4.02
C SER A 54 13.05 -0.80 2.59
N VAL A 55 12.27 -1.77 2.06
CA VAL A 55 11.79 -1.69 0.67
C VAL A 55 10.79 -0.55 0.47
N ASN A 56 9.91 -0.28 1.45
CA ASN A 56 8.98 0.84 1.39
C ASN A 56 9.71 2.20 1.47
N SER A 57 10.76 2.30 2.28
CA SER A 57 11.60 3.49 2.33
C SER A 57 12.31 3.74 1.00
N TYR A 58 12.86 2.69 0.37
CA TYR A 58 13.44 2.80 -0.98
C TYR A 58 12.39 3.20 -2.03
N PHE A 59 11.19 2.65 -1.91
CA PHE A 59 10.07 2.97 -2.79
C PHE A 59 9.71 4.46 -2.70
N VAL A 60 9.46 4.97 -1.51
CA VAL A 60 9.13 6.39 -1.30
C VAL A 60 10.30 7.30 -1.70
N ALA A 61 11.54 6.96 -1.32
CA ALA A 61 12.73 7.74 -1.69
C ALA A 61 12.93 7.82 -3.20
N SER A 62 12.52 6.80 -3.97
CA SER A 62 12.63 6.78 -5.42
C SER A 62 11.88 7.92 -6.11
N PHE A 63 10.75 8.36 -5.56
CA PHE A 63 9.98 9.48 -6.10
C PHE A 63 10.72 10.82 -5.98
N PHE A 64 11.63 10.95 -5.02
CA PHE A 64 12.44 12.17 -4.83
C PHE A 64 13.75 12.14 -5.63
N ILE A 65 14.27 10.96 -5.92
CA ILE A 65 15.60 10.77 -6.55
C ILE A 65 15.49 10.66 -8.07
N HIS A 66 14.50 9.93 -8.59
CA HIS A 66 14.42 9.62 -10.03
C HIS A 66 13.47 10.59 -10.75
N ASN A 67 14.02 11.31 -11.74
CA ASN A 67 13.27 12.38 -12.42
C ASN A 67 12.02 11.87 -13.18
N THR A 68 12.04 10.65 -13.71
CA THR A 68 10.87 10.07 -14.39
C THR A 68 9.73 9.76 -13.41
N LEU A 69 10.04 9.52 -12.13
CA LEU A 69 9.07 9.24 -11.08
C LEU A 69 8.53 10.50 -10.40
N LYS A 70 9.19 11.66 -10.59
CA LYS A 70 8.75 12.98 -10.06
C LYS A 70 7.55 13.56 -10.81
N ARG A 71 6.57 12.75 -11.16
CA ARG A 71 5.35 13.20 -11.81
C ARG A 71 4.26 13.42 -10.77
N ALA A 72 3.42 14.44 -10.97
CA ALA A 72 2.33 14.74 -10.03
C ALA A 72 1.41 13.53 -9.81
N GLY A 73 1.08 12.76 -10.86
CA GLY A 73 0.25 11.56 -10.75
C GLY A 73 0.87 10.44 -9.90
N ASN A 74 2.18 10.40 -9.75
CA ASN A 74 2.85 9.41 -8.91
C ASN A 74 2.80 9.75 -7.41
N ILE A 75 2.30 10.92 -7.01
CA ILE A 75 2.16 11.30 -5.60
C ILE A 75 1.21 10.33 -4.88
N PHE A 76 0.10 9.95 -5.51
CA PHE A 76 -0.83 8.97 -4.92
C PHE A 76 -0.14 7.62 -4.67
N LEU A 77 0.68 7.17 -5.62
CA LEU A 77 1.47 5.95 -5.47
C LEU A 77 2.53 6.09 -4.35
N SER A 78 3.15 7.25 -4.18
CA SER A 78 4.06 7.51 -3.05
C SER A 78 3.32 7.43 -1.71
N CYS A 79 2.09 7.93 -1.63
CA CYS A 79 1.26 7.88 -0.42
C CYS A 79 0.89 6.44 -0.03
N THR A 80 0.74 5.51 -0.99
CA THR A 80 0.56 4.08 -0.64
C THR A 80 1.79 3.52 0.07
N GLY A 81 2.99 3.90 -0.36
CA GLY A 81 4.24 3.52 0.29
C GLY A 81 4.37 4.09 1.72
N VAL A 82 3.91 5.32 1.94
CA VAL A 82 3.87 5.92 3.29
C VAL A 82 2.93 5.15 4.21
N SER A 83 1.74 4.75 3.72
CA SER A 83 0.81 3.90 4.48
C SER A 83 1.45 2.55 4.84
N ASP A 84 2.18 1.93 3.92
CA ASP A 84 2.87 0.67 4.16
C ASP A 84 4.07 0.82 5.11
N ILE A 85 4.77 1.96 5.12
CA ILE A 85 5.79 2.27 6.14
C ILE A 85 5.17 2.31 7.53
N ALA A 86 4.02 2.98 7.72
CA ALA A 86 3.36 3.03 9.02
C ALA A 86 3.01 1.63 9.53
N MET A 87 2.52 0.75 8.66
CA MET A 87 2.25 -0.65 9.00
C MET A 87 3.53 -1.41 9.38
N THR A 88 4.57 -1.34 8.55
CA THR A 88 5.78 -2.16 8.73
C THR A 88 6.74 -1.61 9.79
N SER A 89 6.83 -0.28 9.99
CA SER A 89 7.73 0.31 10.96
C SER A 89 7.15 0.43 12.37
N VAL A 90 5.83 0.67 12.49
CA VAL A 90 5.18 0.88 13.79
C VAL A 90 4.43 -0.36 14.24
N VAL A 91 3.44 -0.82 13.45
CA VAL A 91 2.58 -1.93 13.88
C VAL A 91 3.37 -3.22 14.08
N THR A 92 4.19 -3.61 13.10
CA THR A 92 4.92 -4.88 13.20
C THR A 92 6.08 -4.84 14.18
N SER A 93 6.77 -3.71 14.34
CA SER A 93 7.88 -3.58 15.30
C SER A 93 7.40 -3.67 16.74
N VAL A 94 6.32 -2.94 17.08
CA VAL A 94 5.75 -3.01 18.44
C VAL A 94 5.15 -4.39 18.69
N SER A 95 4.49 -5.00 17.71
CA SER A 95 3.98 -6.38 17.82
C SER A 95 5.11 -7.38 18.09
N ALA A 96 6.29 -7.20 17.47
CA ALA A 96 7.46 -8.03 17.75
C ALA A 96 7.94 -7.90 19.20
N VAL A 97 7.99 -6.67 19.73
CA VAL A 97 8.36 -6.42 21.14
C VAL A 97 7.36 -7.09 22.09
N VAL A 98 6.06 -6.99 21.82
CA VAL A 98 5.02 -7.61 22.64
C VAL A 98 5.11 -9.13 22.60
N ILE A 99 5.38 -9.75 21.45
CA ILE A 99 5.63 -11.18 21.36
C ILE A 99 6.83 -11.60 22.24
N LEU A 100 7.88 -10.78 22.24
CA LEU A 100 9.07 -11.04 23.04
C LEU A 100 8.79 -10.94 24.54
N SER A 101 8.07 -9.92 25.00
CA SER A 101 7.67 -9.72 26.41
C SER A 101 6.69 -10.79 26.90
N GLY A 102 5.85 -11.33 26.00
CA GLY A 102 4.94 -12.43 26.29
C GLY A 102 3.53 -12.05 26.64
N GLN A 103 3.24 -10.77 26.87
CA GLN A 103 1.90 -10.29 27.19
C GLN A 103 1.72 -8.80 26.87
N TRP A 104 0.46 -8.40 26.67
CA TRP A 104 0.09 -7.01 26.58
C TRP A 104 -0.12 -6.45 27.99
N ASP A 105 0.77 -5.60 28.43
CA ASP A 105 0.63 -4.94 29.73
C ASP A 105 -0.40 -3.80 29.70
N ASN A 106 -0.71 -3.27 28.49
CA ASN A 106 -1.61 -2.14 28.33
C ASN A 106 -2.54 -2.32 27.10
N PRO A 107 -3.85 -2.42 27.27
CA PRO A 107 -4.82 -2.53 26.19
C PRO A 107 -4.84 -1.30 25.26
N GLU A 108 -4.46 -0.11 25.76
CA GLU A 108 -4.40 1.10 24.95
C GLU A 108 -3.33 1.01 23.86
N VAL A 109 -2.20 0.33 24.12
CA VAL A 109 -1.18 0.08 23.10
C VAL A 109 -1.73 -0.80 21.99
N CYS A 110 -2.50 -1.83 22.31
CA CYS A 110 -3.15 -2.67 21.31
C CYS A 110 -4.15 -1.85 20.47
N LYS A 111 -5.01 -1.04 21.11
CA LYS A 111 -5.97 -0.16 20.42
C LYS A 111 -5.23 0.83 19.49
N ALA A 112 -4.13 1.43 19.95
CA ALA A 112 -3.33 2.33 19.15
C ALA A 112 -2.73 1.63 17.91
N LEU A 113 -2.23 0.40 18.05
CA LEU A 113 -1.71 -0.36 16.91
C LEU A 113 -2.82 -0.77 15.93
N HIS A 114 -3.97 -1.17 16.44
CA HIS A 114 -5.14 -1.46 15.62
C HIS A 114 -5.58 -0.22 14.83
N PHE A 115 -5.66 0.93 15.50
CA PHE A 115 -5.97 2.22 14.87
C PHE A 115 -4.99 2.57 13.74
N ILE A 116 -3.67 2.44 13.97
CA ILE A 116 -2.65 2.70 12.94
C ILE A 116 -2.77 1.70 11.78
N GLY A 117 -3.01 0.43 12.09
CA GLY A 117 -3.20 -0.62 11.09
C GLY A 117 -4.42 -0.37 10.19
N LEU A 118 -5.57 -0.02 10.78
CA LEU A 118 -6.77 0.33 10.03
C LEU A 118 -6.57 1.60 9.20
N SER A 119 -6.00 2.66 9.78
CA SER A 119 -5.72 3.92 9.08
C SER A 119 -4.82 3.68 7.85
N SER A 120 -3.79 2.85 8.01
CA SER A 120 -2.87 2.48 6.92
C SER A 120 -3.58 1.68 5.82
N THR A 121 -4.45 0.75 6.19
CA THR A 121 -5.19 -0.08 5.23
C THR A 121 -6.24 0.73 4.47
N TYR A 122 -6.98 1.59 5.14
CA TYR A 122 -7.98 2.46 4.53
C TYR A 122 -7.34 3.46 3.57
N SER A 123 -6.29 4.14 4.01
CA SER A 123 -5.57 5.09 3.16
C SER A 123 -4.95 4.40 1.94
N PHE A 124 -4.35 3.22 2.10
CA PHE A 124 -3.82 2.45 0.98
C PHE A 124 -4.89 2.15 -0.09
N GLY A 125 -6.05 1.62 0.31
CA GLY A 125 -7.13 1.27 -0.61
C GLY A 125 -7.62 2.47 -1.41
N ILE A 126 -7.85 3.59 -0.73
CA ILE A 126 -8.33 4.82 -1.38
C ILE A 126 -7.24 5.42 -2.29
N PHE A 127 -5.99 5.53 -1.83
CA PHE A 127 -4.90 6.03 -2.68
C PHE A 127 -4.71 5.18 -3.92
N PHE A 128 -4.82 3.85 -3.80
CA PHE A 128 -4.67 2.98 -4.96
C PHE A 128 -5.80 3.15 -5.98
N THR A 129 -6.99 3.51 -5.53
CA THR A 129 -8.08 3.93 -6.45
C THR A 129 -7.67 5.15 -7.26
N PHE A 130 -7.05 6.16 -6.64
CA PHE A 130 -6.54 7.33 -7.35
C PHE A 130 -5.38 6.98 -8.31
N VAL A 131 -4.53 6.02 -7.95
CA VAL A 131 -3.51 5.48 -8.86
C VAL A 131 -4.15 4.85 -10.10
N ALA A 132 -5.24 4.09 -9.93
CA ALA A 132 -5.96 3.48 -11.04
C ALA A 132 -6.67 4.53 -11.91
N VAL A 133 -7.28 5.54 -11.30
CA VAL A 133 -7.89 6.68 -12.00
C VAL A 133 -6.84 7.46 -12.80
N GLU A 134 -5.69 7.79 -12.21
CA GLU A 134 -4.58 8.46 -12.90
C GLU A 134 -4.09 7.63 -14.09
N ASN A 135 -3.88 6.32 -13.90
CA ASN A 135 -3.47 5.43 -14.97
C ASN A 135 -4.49 5.43 -16.13
N TYR A 136 -5.79 5.41 -15.82
CA TYR A 136 -6.85 5.51 -16.82
C TYR A 136 -6.82 6.86 -17.56
N TYR A 137 -6.74 8.00 -16.84
CA TYR A 137 -6.68 9.33 -17.44
C TYR A 137 -5.47 9.49 -18.37
N ARG A 138 -4.31 9.04 -17.93
CA ARG A 138 -3.06 9.05 -18.71
C ARG A 138 -3.16 8.28 -20.02
N ILE A 139 -3.94 7.19 -20.04
CA ILE A 139 -4.13 6.36 -21.24
C ILE A 139 -5.28 6.90 -22.09
N SER A 140 -6.39 7.32 -21.51
CA SER A 140 -7.63 7.62 -22.23
C SER A 140 -7.69 9.02 -22.80
N ARG A 141 -7.05 10.00 -22.16
CA ARG A 141 -7.21 11.42 -22.44
C ARG A 141 -6.06 12.03 -23.23
N SER A 142 -6.30 13.20 -23.81
CA SER A 142 -5.26 13.99 -24.46
C SER A 142 -4.23 14.49 -23.44
N PRO A 143 -3.00 14.82 -23.86
CA PRO A 143 -1.98 15.39 -22.96
C PRO A 143 -2.46 16.65 -22.24
N ASP A 144 -3.26 17.49 -22.89
CA ASP A 144 -3.79 18.74 -22.32
C ASP A 144 -4.79 18.43 -21.20
N GLU A 145 -5.78 17.56 -21.46
CA GLU A 145 -6.74 17.09 -20.43
C GLU A 145 -6.07 16.36 -19.26
N TYR A 146 -4.99 15.62 -19.54
CA TYR A 146 -4.21 14.98 -18.48
C TYR A 146 -3.42 16.01 -17.67
N ALA A 147 -2.91 17.08 -18.30
CA ALA A 147 -2.26 18.19 -17.59
C ALA A 147 -3.26 18.93 -16.69
N ASP A 148 -4.49 19.13 -17.16
CA ASP A 148 -5.56 19.72 -16.36
C ASP A 148 -5.90 18.86 -15.13
N PHE A 149 -5.98 17.54 -15.30
CA PHE A 149 -6.14 16.61 -14.17
C PHE A 149 -4.99 16.75 -13.15
N LEU A 150 -3.75 16.87 -13.61
CA LEU A 150 -2.60 17.06 -12.74
C LEU A 150 -2.51 18.46 -12.11
N SER A 151 -3.23 19.44 -12.61
CA SER A 151 -3.33 20.79 -12.03
C SER A 151 -4.24 20.85 -10.80
N MET A 152 -5.02 19.79 -10.53
CA MET A 152 -5.83 19.68 -9.31
C MET A 152 -4.94 19.78 -8.06
N PRO A 153 -5.48 20.25 -6.93
CA PRO A 153 -4.72 20.36 -5.68
C PRO A 153 -4.45 18.96 -5.07
N ILE A 154 -3.61 18.16 -5.72
CA ILE A 154 -3.30 16.77 -5.34
C ILE A 154 -2.88 16.69 -3.88
N GLY A 155 -2.08 17.66 -3.39
CA GLY A 155 -1.67 17.70 -1.99
C GLY A 155 -2.85 17.79 -1.02
N LEU A 156 -3.85 18.61 -1.35
CA LEU A 156 -5.09 18.71 -0.55
C LEU A 156 -5.87 17.39 -0.57
N ILE A 157 -5.98 16.76 -1.74
CA ILE A 157 -6.64 15.45 -1.87
C ILE A 157 -5.93 14.40 -0.99
N CYS A 158 -4.59 14.37 -0.99
CA CYS A 158 -3.82 13.47 -0.13
C CYS A 158 -4.08 13.72 1.36
N ILE A 159 -4.11 14.99 1.78
CA ILE A 159 -4.42 15.37 3.18
C ILE A 159 -5.84 14.92 3.56
N LEU A 160 -6.82 15.11 2.68
CA LEU A 160 -8.20 14.68 2.93
C LEU A 160 -8.34 13.16 3.02
N ILE A 161 -7.61 12.40 2.19
CA ILE A 161 -7.63 10.94 2.24
C ILE A 161 -7.00 10.44 3.54
N PHE A 162 -5.81 10.94 3.92
CA PHE A 162 -5.18 10.57 5.19
C PHE A 162 -6.05 10.98 6.38
N GLY A 163 -6.54 12.23 6.41
CA GLY A 163 -7.39 12.74 7.47
C GLY A 163 -8.70 11.96 7.61
N GLY A 164 -9.34 11.65 6.49
CA GLY A 164 -10.56 10.82 6.47
C GLY A 164 -10.32 9.40 6.93
N SER A 165 -9.22 8.77 6.49
CA SER A 165 -8.84 7.41 6.93
C SER A 165 -8.53 7.35 8.43
N ILE A 166 -7.80 8.34 8.93
CA ILE A 166 -7.47 8.50 10.36
C ILE A 166 -8.74 8.75 11.16
N GLY A 167 -9.62 9.64 10.70
CA GLY A 167 -10.88 9.95 11.38
C GLY A 167 -11.80 8.73 11.47
N LEU A 168 -12.02 8.02 10.37
CA LEU A 168 -12.83 6.80 10.35
C LEU A 168 -12.25 5.72 11.26
N ALA A 169 -10.96 5.43 11.16
CA ALA A 169 -10.32 4.44 12.01
C ALA A 169 -10.38 4.84 13.49
N GLY A 170 -10.16 6.13 13.80
CA GLY A 170 -10.23 6.66 15.16
C GLY A 170 -11.62 6.54 15.79
N VAL A 171 -12.66 6.93 15.06
CA VAL A 171 -14.05 6.76 15.49
C VAL A 171 -14.35 5.27 15.69
N GLY A 172 -13.95 4.40 14.76
CA GLY A 172 -14.18 2.96 14.87
C GLY A 172 -13.56 2.34 16.12
N VAL A 173 -12.28 2.63 16.35
CA VAL A 173 -11.50 1.99 17.43
C VAL A 173 -11.80 2.59 18.80
N TYR A 174 -11.82 3.93 18.92
CA TYR A 174 -11.91 4.59 20.23
C TYR A 174 -13.35 4.78 20.72
N MET A 175 -14.35 4.71 19.82
CA MET A 175 -15.76 4.68 20.20
C MET A 175 -16.36 3.26 20.22
N ASP A 176 -15.52 2.24 20.11
CA ASP A 176 -15.89 0.81 20.09
C ASP A 176 -17.00 0.49 19.06
N LEU A 177 -16.97 1.17 17.90
CA LEU A 177 -17.94 0.97 16.82
C LEU A 177 -17.51 -0.12 15.83
N GLU A 178 -16.21 -0.40 15.75
CA GLU A 178 -15.61 -1.46 14.93
C GLU A 178 -15.44 -2.77 15.70
N TYR A 179 -14.95 -3.80 15.01
CA TYR A 179 -14.54 -5.05 15.64
C TYR A 179 -13.43 -4.81 16.66
N ASP A 180 -13.61 -5.27 17.89
CA ASP A 180 -12.56 -5.22 18.90
C ASP A 180 -11.49 -6.26 18.60
N TYR A 181 -10.46 -5.81 17.90
CA TYR A 181 -9.30 -6.61 17.55
C TYR A 181 -8.53 -7.12 18.78
N CYS A 182 -8.48 -6.33 19.84
CA CYS A 182 -7.73 -6.64 21.04
C CYS A 182 -8.44 -7.66 21.92
N GLY A 183 -9.75 -7.50 22.11
CA GLY A 183 -10.59 -8.43 22.87
C GLY A 183 -11.20 -9.55 22.03
N ARG A 184 -11.08 -9.49 20.71
CA ARG A 184 -11.72 -10.41 19.76
C ARG A 184 -13.24 -10.50 19.96
N MET A 185 -13.86 -9.36 20.22
CA MET A 185 -15.29 -9.31 20.47
C MET A 185 -15.98 -8.48 19.38
N HIS A 186 -17.11 -8.99 18.90
CA HIS A 186 -17.96 -8.28 17.93
C HIS A 186 -18.82 -7.21 18.63
N TYR A 187 -18.18 -6.39 19.46
CA TYR A 187 -18.82 -5.17 19.94
C TYR A 187 -18.95 -4.20 18.77
N GLY A 188 -19.82 -3.27 18.91
CA GLY A 188 -19.93 -2.20 17.97
C GLY A 188 -21.23 -2.18 17.19
N ASN A 189 -21.40 -1.11 16.45
CA ASN A 189 -22.59 -0.86 15.66
C ASN A 189 -22.49 -1.59 14.32
N PHE A 190 -23.39 -2.56 14.09
CA PHE A 190 -23.45 -3.30 12.83
C PHE A 190 -23.54 -2.37 11.61
N LEU A 191 -24.35 -1.31 11.70
CA LEU A 191 -24.52 -0.36 10.60
C LEU A 191 -23.23 0.40 10.32
N TYR A 192 -22.48 0.82 11.34
CA TYR A 192 -21.19 1.47 11.19
C TYR A 192 -20.19 0.56 10.48
N ARG A 193 -20.05 -0.70 10.91
CA ARG A 193 -19.13 -1.68 10.32
C ARG A 193 -19.45 -1.96 8.85
N VAL A 194 -20.73 -2.13 8.52
CA VAL A 194 -21.16 -2.33 7.14
C VAL A 194 -20.89 -1.09 6.30
N ALA A 195 -21.22 0.09 6.82
CA ALA A 195 -21.00 1.35 6.10
C ALA A 195 -19.50 1.62 5.84
N THR A 196 -18.65 1.44 6.84
CA THR A 196 -17.19 1.60 6.68
C THR A 196 -16.60 0.58 5.72
N THR A 197 -16.98 -0.70 5.83
CA THR A 197 -16.54 -1.74 4.90
C THR A 197 -16.95 -1.41 3.46
N ILE A 198 -18.17 -0.97 3.23
CA ILE A 198 -18.62 -0.56 1.89
C ILE A 198 -17.81 0.65 1.40
N LEU A 199 -17.69 1.69 2.23
CA LEU A 199 -17.10 2.96 1.85
C LEU A 199 -15.59 2.87 1.58
N VAL A 200 -14.84 2.14 2.42
CA VAL A 200 -13.36 2.13 2.36
C VAL A 200 -12.75 0.86 1.78
N GLN A 201 -13.54 -0.20 1.60
CA GLN A 201 -13.05 -1.46 1.03
C GLN A 201 -13.77 -1.84 -0.25
N VAL A 202 -15.09 -2.01 -0.21
CA VAL A 202 -15.85 -2.54 -1.37
C VAL A 202 -15.89 -1.53 -2.51
N LEU A 203 -16.31 -0.30 -2.24
CA LEU A 203 -16.42 0.75 -3.27
C LEU A 203 -15.07 1.10 -3.91
N PRO A 204 -14.00 1.38 -3.15
CA PRO A 204 -12.67 1.58 -3.73
C PRO A 204 -12.18 0.38 -4.54
N SER A 205 -12.49 -0.85 -4.09
CA SER A 205 -12.07 -2.06 -4.81
C SER A 205 -12.76 -2.20 -6.17
N ILE A 206 -14.07 -1.98 -6.21
CA ILE A 206 -14.84 -2.02 -7.47
C ILE A 206 -14.32 -0.94 -8.42
N LEU A 207 -14.14 0.30 -7.94
CA LEU A 207 -13.65 1.40 -8.77
C LEU A 207 -12.24 1.14 -9.29
N THR A 208 -11.34 0.66 -8.45
CA THR A 208 -9.96 0.34 -8.83
C THR A 208 -9.93 -0.71 -9.94
N LEU A 209 -10.63 -1.83 -9.75
CA LEU A 209 -10.68 -2.89 -10.75
C LEU A 209 -11.32 -2.40 -12.04
N LEU A 210 -12.40 -1.64 -11.97
CA LEU A 210 -13.09 -1.08 -13.12
C LEU A 210 -12.13 -0.19 -13.95
N PHE A 211 -11.45 0.76 -13.32
CA PHE A 211 -10.51 1.65 -14.03
C PHE A 211 -9.32 0.89 -14.62
N LEU A 212 -8.77 -0.10 -13.92
CA LEU A 212 -7.66 -0.91 -14.44
C LEU A 212 -8.10 -1.80 -15.61
N ILE A 213 -9.30 -2.37 -15.56
CA ILE A 213 -9.87 -3.16 -16.68
C ILE A 213 -10.12 -2.26 -17.89
N ILE A 214 -10.74 -1.09 -17.70
CA ILE A 214 -10.98 -0.14 -18.78
C ILE A 214 -9.65 0.31 -19.40
N ALA A 215 -8.64 0.65 -18.59
CA ALA A 215 -7.30 1.00 -19.07
C ALA A 215 -6.69 -0.11 -19.93
N THR A 216 -6.78 -1.37 -19.49
CA THR A 216 -6.30 -2.53 -20.24
C THR A 216 -7.01 -2.69 -21.57
N VAL A 217 -8.34 -2.58 -21.59
CA VAL A 217 -9.15 -2.67 -22.81
C VAL A 217 -8.78 -1.56 -23.79
N LEU A 218 -8.58 -0.33 -23.30
CA LEU A 218 -8.17 0.81 -24.14
C LEU A 218 -6.80 0.60 -24.78
N ILE A 219 -5.80 0.12 -23.99
CA ILE A 219 -4.47 -0.22 -24.51
C ILE A 219 -4.60 -1.27 -25.63
N GLN A 220 -5.37 -2.34 -25.40
CA GLN A 220 -5.54 -3.41 -26.38
C GLN A 220 -6.27 -2.95 -27.63
N ARG A 221 -7.34 -2.14 -27.49
CA ARG A 221 -8.07 -1.58 -28.65
C ARG A 221 -7.15 -0.70 -29.49
N ARG A 222 -6.40 0.22 -28.87
CA ARG A 222 -5.42 1.05 -29.59
C ARG A 222 -4.35 0.22 -30.30
N ALA A 223 -3.84 -0.82 -29.65
CA ALA A 223 -2.84 -1.71 -30.25
C ALA A 223 -3.39 -2.52 -31.44
N ARG A 224 -4.70 -2.80 -31.47
CA ARG A 224 -5.35 -3.46 -32.63
C ARG A 224 -5.60 -2.47 -33.77
N CYS A 225 -6.04 -1.25 -33.47
CA CYS A 225 -6.36 -0.25 -34.49
C CYS A 225 -5.10 0.38 -35.11
N PHE A 226 -4.03 0.57 -34.33
CA PHE A 226 -2.86 1.31 -34.75
C PHE A 226 -1.58 0.47 -34.61
N ALA A 227 -1.11 -0.11 -35.71
CA ALA A 227 0.11 -0.91 -35.73
C ALA A 227 1.37 -0.12 -35.28
N HIS A 228 1.40 1.21 -35.51
CA HIS A 228 2.45 2.07 -35.05
C HIS A 228 2.49 2.18 -33.51
N TYR A 229 1.32 2.33 -32.86
CA TYR A 229 1.24 2.34 -31.39
C TYR A 229 1.74 1.03 -30.80
N ARG A 230 1.33 -0.11 -31.36
CA ARG A 230 1.77 -1.44 -30.91
C ARG A 230 3.29 -1.64 -30.93
N ARG A 231 4.00 -0.95 -31.84
CA ARG A 231 5.47 -1.01 -31.96
C ARG A 231 6.18 0.10 -31.20
N SER A 232 5.45 0.96 -30.50
CA SER A 232 6.02 2.10 -29.78
C SER A 232 6.44 1.73 -28.36
N GLN A 233 7.48 2.41 -27.85
CA GLN A 233 7.85 2.33 -26.44
C GLN A 233 6.73 2.77 -25.48
N LEU A 234 5.81 3.60 -25.96
CA LEU A 234 4.65 4.04 -25.20
C LEU A 234 3.73 2.88 -24.86
N TYR A 235 3.45 2.00 -25.84
CA TYR A 235 2.64 0.80 -25.63
C TYR A 235 3.26 -0.11 -24.56
N GLU A 236 4.55 -0.38 -24.65
CA GLU A 236 5.26 -1.21 -23.67
C GLU A 236 5.21 -0.61 -22.26
N SER A 237 5.40 0.69 -22.15
CA SER A 237 5.34 1.42 -20.89
C SER A 237 3.91 1.40 -20.29
N ASP A 238 2.89 1.71 -21.09
CA ASP A 238 1.51 1.75 -20.64
C ASP A 238 1.02 0.38 -20.19
N LEU A 239 1.32 -0.66 -20.97
CA LEU A 239 0.96 -2.03 -20.64
C LEU A 239 1.69 -2.50 -19.37
N SER A 240 3.00 -2.27 -19.27
CA SER A 240 3.81 -2.67 -18.11
C SER A 240 3.29 -2.04 -16.82
N ILE A 241 3.07 -0.72 -16.80
CA ILE A 241 2.55 -0.02 -15.62
C ILE A 241 1.15 -0.54 -15.24
N THR A 242 0.27 -0.73 -16.21
CA THR A 242 -1.09 -1.22 -15.94
C THR A 242 -1.08 -2.64 -15.40
N VAL A 243 -0.25 -3.53 -15.95
CA VAL A 243 -0.10 -4.91 -15.44
C VAL A 243 0.46 -4.93 -14.02
N ILE A 244 1.47 -4.10 -13.72
CA ILE A 244 2.01 -3.98 -12.37
C ILE A 244 0.92 -3.51 -11.40
N ASN A 245 0.15 -2.47 -11.77
CA ASN A 245 -0.96 -1.97 -10.94
C ASN A 245 -2.00 -3.06 -10.66
N ILE A 246 -2.39 -3.85 -11.68
CA ILE A 246 -3.30 -4.98 -11.51
C ILE A 246 -2.71 -6.01 -10.55
N THR A 247 -1.46 -6.41 -10.74
CA THR A 247 -0.79 -7.42 -9.92
C THR A 247 -0.71 -6.98 -8.45
N VAL A 248 -0.32 -5.73 -8.20
CA VAL A 248 -0.25 -5.16 -6.85
C VAL A 248 -1.63 -5.14 -6.20
N TYR A 249 -2.64 -4.71 -6.94
CA TYR A 249 -3.99 -4.61 -6.38
C TYR A 249 -4.63 -5.98 -6.12
N LEU A 250 -4.44 -6.95 -7.01
CA LEU A 250 -4.87 -8.32 -6.76
C LEU A 250 -4.16 -8.93 -5.56
N SER A 251 -2.87 -8.67 -5.38
CA SER A 251 -2.13 -9.10 -4.18
C SER A 251 -2.71 -8.49 -2.91
N PHE A 252 -3.13 -7.22 -2.95
CA PHE A 252 -3.84 -6.57 -1.85
C PHE A 252 -5.16 -7.28 -1.53
N LEU A 253 -6.02 -7.50 -2.51
CA LEU A 253 -7.31 -8.16 -2.31
C LEU A 253 -7.14 -9.58 -1.78
N LEU A 254 -6.26 -10.37 -2.39
CA LEU A 254 -6.01 -11.76 -1.97
C LEU A 254 -5.44 -11.85 -0.55
N SER A 255 -4.69 -10.86 -0.11
CA SER A 255 -4.11 -10.85 1.24
C SER A 255 -5.10 -10.42 2.31
N TRP A 256 -5.98 -9.44 2.01
CA TRP A 256 -6.93 -8.91 2.99
C TRP A 256 -8.28 -9.61 3.01
N ALA A 257 -8.77 -10.11 1.88
CA ALA A 257 -10.07 -10.78 1.81
C ALA A 257 -10.22 -11.94 2.80
N PRO A 258 -9.24 -12.83 3.01
CA PRO A 258 -9.35 -13.90 3.99
C PRO A 258 -9.55 -13.40 5.42
N TYR A 259 -8.81 -12.36 5.83
CA TYR A 259 -8.95 -11.76 7.16
C TYR A 259 -10.35 -11.15 7.35
N VAL A 260 -10.79 -10.34 6.40
CA VAL A 260 -12.14 -9.73 6.43
C VAL A 260 -13.22 -10.81 6.49
N THR A 261 -13.08 -11.87 5.67
CA THR A 261 -14.03 -12.99 5.66
C THR A 261 -14.12 -13.66 7.02
N ILE A 262 -12.99 -13.97 7.66
CA ILE A 262 -12.98 -14.61 8.97
C ILE A 262 -13.60 -13.69 10.03
N VAL A 263 -13.23 -12.43 10.08
CA VAL A 263 -13.72 -11.49 11.08
C VAL A 263 -15.22 -11.24 10.96
N TYR A 264 -15.77 -11.14 9.74
CA TYR A 264 -17.16 -10.75 9.54
C TYR A 264 -18.12 -11.94 9.32
N ILE A 265 -17.65 -13.05 8.76
CA ILE A 265 -18.51 -14.19 8.39
C ILE A 265 -18.37 -15.34 9.40
N TYR A 266 -17.15 -15.56 9.93
CA TYR A 266 -16.85 -16.68 10.81
C TYR A 266 -16.31 -16.21 12.18
N PRO A 267 -17.13 -15.55 13.02
CA PRO A 267 -16.68 -14.96 14.29
C PRO A 267 -16.18 -16.00 15.32
N GLU A 268 -16.58 -17.26 15.17
CA GLU A 268 -16.15 -18.37 16.05
C GLU A 268 -14.85 -19.05 15.60
N SER A 269 -14.13 -18.45 14.65
CA SER A 269 -12.86 -19.00 14.15
C SER A 269 -11.82 -19.10 15.25
N SER A 270 -10.91 -20.08 15.13
CA SER A 270 -9.81 -20.25 16.08
C SER A 270 -8.84 -19.06 16.03
N ASP A 271 -8.15 -18.78 17.15
CA ASP A 271 -7.12 -17.74 17.24
C ASP A 271 -6.03 -17.92 16.21
N ALA A 272 -5.64 -19.16 15.93
CA ALA A 272 -4.64 -19.47 14.90
C ALA A 272 -5.10 -19.06 13.50
N ALA A 273 -6.38 -19.30 13.15
CA ALA A 273 -6.91 -18.91 11.85
C ALA A 273 -6.90 -17.37 11.69
N VAL A 274 -7.39 -16.64 12.68
CA VAL A 274 -7.38 -15.16 12.67
C VAL A 274 -5.96 -14.63 12.57
N TYR A 275 -5.03 -15.19 13.37
CA TYR A 275 -3.62 -14.82 13.31
C TYR A 275 -3.00 -15.05 11.93
N ASN A 276 -3.19 -16.23 11.34
CA ASN A 276 -2.61 -16.57 10.06
C ASN A 276 -3.12 -15.65 8.94
N MET A 277 -4.42 -15.36 8.92
CA MET A 277 -4.99 -14.47 7.91
C MET A 277 -4.53 -13.02 8.10
N MET A 278 -4.39 -12.56 9.36
CA MET A 278 -3.84 -11.25 9.64
C MET A 278 -2.36 -11.15 9.27
N ALA A 279 -1.57 -12.19 9.52
CA ALA A 279 -0.16 -12.26 9.10
C ALA A 279 0.00 -12.13 7.59
N VAL A 280 -0.86 -12.78 6.80
CA VAL A 280 -0.92 -12.62 5.33
C VAL A 280 -1.28 -11.17 4.97
N GLY A 281 -2.28 -10.59 5.63
CA GLY A 281 -2.67 -9.19 5.43
C GLY A 281 -1.54 -8.21 5.71
N VAL A 282 -0.81 -8.39 6.79
CA VAL A 282 0.33 -7.54 7.17
C VAL A 282 1.52 -7.72 6.21
N PHE A 283 1.80 -8.96 5.79
CA PHE A 283 2.88 -9.25 4.83
C PHE A 283 2.67 -8.56 3.47
N ARG A 284 1.42 -8.31 3.07
CA ARG A 284 1.10 -7.52 1.88
C ARG A 284 1.86 -6.18 1.83
N SER A 285 2.06 -5.53 2.99
CA SER A 285 2.77 -4.23 3.04
C SER A 285 4.21 -4.30 2.52
N CYS A 286 4.79 -5.50 2.41
CA CYS A 286 6.09 -5.71 1.77
C CYS A 286 5.96 -5.90 0.24
N LEU A 287 4.79 -6.35 -0.24
CA LEU A 287 4.64 -6.79 -1.64
C LEU A 287 4.59 -5.62 -2.61
N THR A 288 3.87 -4.54 -2.31
CA THR A 288 3.71 -3.38 -3.19
C THR A 288 5.06 -2.87 -3.68
N SER A 289 5.92 -2.45 -2.77
CA SER A 289 7.23 -1.88 -3.07
C SER A 289 8.17 -2.89 -3.72
N SER A 290 8.09 -4.18 -3.31
CA SER A 290 8.86 -5.25 -3.91
C SER A 290 8.47 -5.51 -5.36
N LEU A 291 7.17 -5.58 -5.66
CA LEU A 291 6.67 -5.80 -7.02
C LEU A 291 7.05 -4.66 -7.95
N TYR A 292 6.92 -3.40 -7.51
CA TYR A 292 7.40 -2.26 -8.30
C TYR A 292 8.92 -2.31 -8.49
N GLY A 293 9.70 -2.65 -7.47
CA GLY A 293 11.15 -2.79 -7.57
C GLY A 293 11.60 -3.89 -8.52
N ILE A 294 10.85 -4.99 -8.61
CA ILE A 294 11.18 -6.13 -9.50
C ILE A 294 10.73 -5.83 -10.93
N PHE A 295 9.50 -5.39 -11.14
CA PHE A 295 8.91 -5.32 -12.48
C PHE A 295 9.08 -3.96 -13.16
N ASN A 296 9.24 -2.85 -12.41
CA ASN A 296 9.42 -1.53 -12.99
C ASN A 296 10.90 -1.14 -13.05
N ARG A 297 11.38 -0.86 -14.25
CA ARG A 297 12.79 -0.50 -14.50
C ARG A 297 13.23 0.76 -13.76
N ASP A 298 12.39 1.79 -13.69
CA ASP A 298 12.73 3.07 -13.06
C ASP A 298 12.93 2.92 -11.56
N PHE A 299 12.06 2.12 -10.90
CA PHE A 299 12.21 1.79 -9.48
C PHE A 299 13.44 0.93 -9.22
N ARG A 300 13.68 -0.08 -10.04
CA ARG A 300 14.87 -0.94 -9.90
C ARG A 300 16.17 -0.13 -10.04
N GLU A 301 16.24 0.80 -10.99
CA GLU A 301 17.39 1.69 -11.15
C GLU A 301 17.53 2.63 -9.94
N SER A 302 16.43 3.15 -9.40
CA SER A 302 16.41 3.99 -8.19
C SER A 302 16.89 3.23 -6.97
N TYR A 303 16.41 2.00 -6.75
CA TYR A 303 16.82 1.15 -5.62
C TYR A 303 18.33 0.88 -5.68
N GLY A 304 18.85 0.55 -6.87
CA GLY A 304 20.29 0.37 -7.06
C GLY A 304 21.10 1.62 -6.73
N ARG A 305 20.60 2.82 -7.08
CA ARG A 305 21.27 4.09 -6.74
C ARG A 305 21.26 4.35 -5.25
N ILE A 306 20.11 4.13 -4.58
CA ILE A 306 19.97 4.31 -3.14
C ILE A 306 20.89 3.33 -2.40
N PHE A 307 20.88 2.06 -2.78
CA PHE A 307 21.75 1.05 -2.21
C PHE A 307 23.24 1.40 -2.35
N ASN A 308 23.67 1.80 -3.55
CA ASN A 308 25.05 2.21 -3.79
C ASN A 308 25.45 3.46 -3.00
N TYR A 309 24.50 4.38 -2.76
CA TYR A 309 24.77 5.54 -1.91
C TYR A 309 25.06 5.12 -0.46
N PHE A 310 24.24 4.25 0.09
CA PHE A 310 24.42 3.79 1.48
C PHE A 310 25.62 2.84 1.65
N CYS A 311 25.80 1.89 0.73
CA CYS A 311 26.83 0.86 0.88
C CYS A 311 28.20 1.31 0.34
N CYS A 312 28.25 2.07 -0.75
CA CYS A 312 29.49 2.43 -1.44
C CYS A 312 29.86 3.91 -1.31
N LYS A 313 29.09 4.70 -0.56
CA LYS A 313 29.26 6.16 -0.39
C LYS A 313 29.40 6.95 -1.71
N ASN A 314 28.88 6.41 -2.80
CA ASN A 314 28.89 7.11 -4.07
C ASN A 314 27.88 8.25 -4.04
N PRO A 315 28.26 9.51 -4.33
CA PRO A 315 27.31 10.62 -4.28
C PRO A 315 26.18 10.39 -5.31
N LEU A 316 24.93 10.57 -4.88
CA LEU A 316 23.72 10.41 -5.70
C LEU A 316 23.76 11.25 -6.99
N SER A 317 24.52 12.37 -6.99
CA SER A 317 24.70 13.27 -8.12
C SER A 317 25.75 12.80 -9.14
N SER A 318 26.65 11.87 -8.79
CA SER A 318 27.76 11.49 -9.68
C SER A 318 27.31 10.75 -10.94
N SER A 319 26.17 10.05 -10.86
CA SER A 319 25.58 9.40 -12.05
C SER A 319 25.06 10.40 -13.10
N PHE A 320 24.67 11.61 -12.70
CA PHE A 320 24.30 12.68 -13.62
C PHE A 320 25.52 13.29 -14.32
N SER A 321 26.62 13.47 -13.60
CA SER A 321 27.86 14.01 -14.15
C SER A 321 28.50 13.08 -15.17
N HIS A 322 28.49 11.75 -14.95
CA HIS A 322 29.09 10.79 -15.88
C HIS A 322 28.30 10.65 -17.18
N ARG A 323 26.98 10.76 -17.16
CA ARG A 323 26.17 10.73 -18.40
C ARG A 323 26.33 12.00 -19.20
N HIS A 324 26.49 13.15 -18.55
CA HIS A 324 26.79 14.43 -19.21
C HIS A 324 28.24 14.48 -19.71
N ARG A 325 29.19 13.86 -19.01
CA ARG A 325 30.60 13.77 -19.46
C ARG A 325 30.75 12.84 -20.67
N ARG A 326 30.05 11.67 -20.69
CA ARG A 326 30.06 10.80 -21.88
C ARG A 326 29.42 11.46 -23.09
N THR A 327 28.33 12.19 -22.95
CA THR A 327 27.75 12.99 -24.04
C THR A 327 28.63 14.18 -24.38
N GLY A 328 29.33 14.78 -23.42
CA GLY A 328 30.30 15.87 -23.67
C GLY A 328 31.53 15.43 -24.43
N THR A 329 32.07 14.23 -24.16
CA THR A 329 33.24 13.67 -24.85
C THR A 329 32.87 13.19 -26.27
N TYR A 330 31.65 12.63 -26.44
CA TYR A 330 31.15 12.29 -27.77
C TYR A 330 30.82 13.51 -28.62
N LYS A 331 30.45 14.64 -28.00
CA LYS A 331 30.24 15.92 -28.70
C LYS A 331 31.52 16.55 -29.26
N ARG A 332 32.68 16.21 -28.72
CA ARG A 332 33.99 16.75 -29.23
C ARG A 332 34.56 16.00 -30.42
N ALA A 333 34.12 14.74 -30.65
CA ALA A 333 34.68 13.92 -31.74
C ALA A 333 33.90 13.99 -33.07
N LEU A 334 32.69 14.53 -33.11
CA LEU A 334 31.81 14.50 -34.29
C LEU A 334 31.04 15.82 -34.45
N GLY A 335 31.75 16.84 -34.96
CA GLY A 335 31.18 18.17 -35.23
C GLY A 335 29.99 18.18 -36.21
N GLU A 336 29.85 17.21 -37.08
CA GLU A 336 28.82 17.15 -38.14
C GLU A 336 27.56 16.37 -37.76
N VAL A 337 27.64 15.49 -36.79
CA VAL A 337 26.48 14.68 -36.29
C VAL A 337 25.56 15.50 -35.37
N ARG A 338 25.97 16.69 -34.95
CA ARG A 338 25.24 17.54 -34.01
C ARG A 338 23.85 18.02 -34.52
N VAL A 339 23.75 18.25 -35.83
CA VAL A 339 22.51 18.76 -36.46
C VAL A 339 21.46 17.63 -36.58
N HIS A 340 21.90 16.42 -36.90
CA HIS A 340 20.99 15.28 -37.11
C HIS A 340 20.39 14.77 -35.78
N ILE A 341 21.16 14.79 -34.68
CA ILE A 341 20.69 14.35 -33.37
C ILE A 341 19.73 15.38 -32.77
N MET A 342 19.93 16.69 -33.00
CA MET A 342 18.95 17.71 -32.58
C MET A 342 17.63 17.60 -33.35
N HIS A 343 17.66 17.32 -34.64
CA HIS A 343 16.42 17.12 -35.39
C HIS A 343 15.63 15.88 -34.96
N GLN A 344 16.30 14.79 -34.58
CA GLN A 344 15.65 13.60 -34.07
C GLN A 344 15.18 13.74 -32.61
N ALA A 345 15.78 14.62 -31.82
CA ALA A 345 15.35 14.86 -30.43
C ALA A 345 14.15 15.83 -30.33
N VAL A 346 13.95 16.68 -31.32
CA VAL A 346 12.80 17.64 -31.35
C VAL A 346 11.58 17.00 -32.02
N THR A 347 11.75 16.08 -32.97
CA THR A 347 10.64 15.40 -33.67
C THR A 347 9.78 14.50 -32.78
N PRO A 348 10.27 13.78 -31.72
CA PRO A 348 9.41 12.95 -30.89
C PRO A 348 8.35 13.73 -30.10
N SER A 349 8.64 14.98 -29.72
CA SER A 349 7.69 15.82 -28.98
C SER A 349 6.53 16.27 -29.88
N ASN A 350 6.83 16.71 -31.11
CA ASN A 350 5.79 17.11 -32.07
C ASN A 350 5.01 15.90 -32.62
N ARG A 351 5.62 14.70 -32.75
CA ARG A 351 4.88 13.50 -33.14
C ARG A 351 3.94 12.98 -32.05
N ARG A 352 4.23 13.23 -30.79
CA ARG A 352 3.27 12.93 -29.70
C ARG A 352 1.99 13.78 -29.79
N ILE A 353 2.14 15.05 -30.09
CA ILE A 353 1.00 15.98 -30.21
C ILE A 353 0.16 15.63 -31.45
N SER A 354 0.78 15.32 -32.60
CA SER A 354 0.04 14.91 -33.80
C SER A 354 -0.67 13.58 -33.66
N TYR A 355 -0.07 12.59 -32.93
CA TYR A 355 -0.68 11.29 -32.69
C TYR A 355 -1.98 11.38 -31.87
N TRP A 356 -1.99 12.24 -30.85
CA TRP A 356 -3.19 12.47 -30.04
C TRP A 356 -4.29 13.23 -30.76
N ARG A 357 -3.91 14.07 -31.73
CA ARG A 357 -4.87 14.79 -32.59
C ARG A 357 -5.57 13.86 -33.57
N GLU A 358 -4.82 12.95 -34.19
CA GLU A 358 -5.35 11.97 -35.17
C GLU A 358 -6.30 10.93 -34.53
N THR A 359 -6.15 10.62 -33.24
CA THR A 359 -7.02 9.68 -32.52
C THR A 359 -8.29 10.33 -31.95
N ARG A 360 -8.48 11.64 -32.11
CA ARG A 360 -9.69 12.35 -31.66
C ARG A 360 -10.83 12.33 -32.69
N ASP A 361 -10.49 12.12 -33.93
CA ASP A 361 -11.46 12.15 -35.05
C ASP A 361 -11.99 10.77 -35.42
N LEU A 362 -11.80 9.77 -34.52
CA LEU A 362 -12.32 8.42 -34.59
C LEU A 362 -12.99 8.03 -33.25
#